data_7333413783e959576b1d6888cae411fa
#
_entry.id   7333413783e959576b1d6888cae411fa
#
_cell.length_a   1.000
_cell.length_b   1.000
_cell.length_c   1.000
_cell.angle_alpha   90.00
_cell.angle_beta   90.00
_cell.angle_gamma   90.00
#
_symmetry.space_group_name_H-M   'P 1'
#
loop_
_entity.id
_entity.type
_entity.pdbx_description
1 polymer ?
#
loop_
_entity_poly.entity_id
_entity_poly.type
_entity_poly.pdbx_seq_one_letter_code
_entity_poly.pdbx_strand_id
1 'polypeptide(L)'
;MLQAVLFVIILLIENQVMCMQKDRAQKRRDLKGRIMLIHIKNENESAAIDTLGAELVSFMGDDGFEHIWQGDKTYWGGHAPVLFPIVGALRDNRTCINGEWYEMKRHGVARHEEFTVTEQGEDYVTLQLTANEETKKQYPFDFVLTVSYYLTGSSITTKFTVKNADTKPMPFCIGGHPGFNIPIQSDEVFEDYDIVFEEKEDQKCPTLDMENCLIDFEKTNFELDDADTIPLQHSLFYKDALVFENLNSTCVSLKSRQSGRGVMMEFSGFPMLGIWSAANDGPYVALEPWTGCATAVQEGDVFEKKHGMRTLQPGEEAEYAYTVFEI
;
A
#
# COMPACT_ATOMS: atom_id res chain seq x y z
N MET A 1 -28.02 -55.65 -20.85
CA MET A 1 -27.85 -54.58 -21.83
C MET A 1 -28.29 -53.21 -21.32
N LEU A 2 -29.50 -53.08 -20.74
CA LEU A 2 -30.02 -51.76 -20.24
C LEU A 2 -29.16 -51.13 -19.14
N GLN A 3 -28.64 -51.92 -18.17
CA GLN A 3 -27.82 -51.41 -17.07
C GLN A 3 -26.46 -50.89 -17.52
N ALA A 4 -25.85 -51.49 -18.56
CA ALA A 4 -24.58 -51.02 -19.10
C ALA A 4 -24.74 -49.68 -19.85
N VAL A 5 -25.87 -49.50 -20.55
CA VAL A 5 -26.20 -48.25 -21.25
C VAL A 5 -26.47 -47.12 -20.25
N LEU A 6 -27.17 -47.40 -19.16
CA LEU A 6 -27.44 -46.42 -18.13
C LEU A 6 -26.15 -45.95 -17.41
N PHE A 7 -25.24 -46.87 -17.14
CA PHE A 7 -23.94 -46.56 -16.53
C PHE A 7 -23.06 -45.66 -17.42
N VAL A 8 -23.07 -45.91 -18.73
CA VAL A 8 -22.35 -45.07 -19.70
C VAL A 8 -22.94 -43.66 -19.81
N ILE A 9 -24.27 -43.57 -19.77
CA ILE A 9 -24.96 -42.27 -19.81
C ILE A 9 -24.65 -41.43 -18.53
N ILE A 10 -24.66 -42.07 -17.34
CA ILE A 10 -24.30 -41.40 -16.09
C ILE A 10 -22.85 -40.88 -16.13
N LEU A 11 -21.91 -41.70 -16.56
CA LEU A 11 -20.48 -41.30 -16.73
C LEU A 11 -20.31 -40.15 -17.73
N LEU A 12 -21.07 -40.11 -18.82
CA LEU A 12 -21.03 -39.02 -19.80
C LEU A 12 -21.60 -37.73 -19.23
N ILE A 13 -22.69 -37.80 -18.42
CA ILE A 13 -23.27 -36.64 -17.75
C ILE A 13 -22.31 -36.09 -16.67
N GLU A 14 -21.71 -36.97 -15.87
CA GLU A 14 -20.73 -36.56 -14.86
C GLU A 14 -19.49 -35.90 -15.49
N ASN A 15 -18.97 -36.45 -16.59
CA ASN A 15 -17.87 -35.85 -17.34
C ASN A 15 -18.25 -34.49 -17.97
N GLN A 16 -19.48 -34.36 -18.51
CA GLN A 16 -19.97 -33.05 -19.01
C GLN A 16 -20.12 -32.02 -17.90
N VAL A 17 -20.68 -32.40 -16.75
CA VAL A 17 -20.81 -31.51 -15.58
C VAL A 17 -19.45 -31.09 -15.05
N MET A 18 -18.47 -32.01 -14.99
CA MET A 18 -17.10 -31.73 -14.57
C MET A 18 -16.37 -30.84 -15.58
N CYS A 19 -16.60 -31.00 -16.88
CA CYS A 19 -16.07 -30.14 -17.93
C CYS A 19 -16.67 -28.72 -17.84
N MET A 20 -17.99 -28.61 -17.65
CA MET A 20 -18.66 -27.31 -17.45
C MET A 20 -18.23 -26.60 -16.16
N GLN A 21 -17.92 -27.36 -15.08
CA GLN A 21 -17.37 -26.79 -13.84
C GLN A 21 -15.94 -26.33 -14.02
N LYS A 22 -15.09 -27.06 -14.77
CA LYS A 22 -13.74 -26.63 -15.13
C LYS A 22 -13.76 -25.39 -16.04
N ASP A 23 -14.65 -25.36 -17.03
CA ASP A 23 -14.82 -24.18 -17.91
C ASP A 23 -15.33 -22.95 -17.13
N ARG A 24 -16.25 -23.16 -16.17
CA ARG A 24 -16.70 -22.06 -15.28
C ARG A 24 -15.57 -21.61 -14.34
N ALA A 25 -14.76 -22.53 -13.81
CA ALA A 25 -13.60 -22.20 -12.99
C ALA A 25 -12.51 -21.50 -13.80
N GLN A 26 -12.27 -21.94 -15.04
CA GLN A 26 -11.33 -21.31 -15.97
C GLN A 26 -11.84 -19.92 -16.40
N LYS A 27 -13.12 -19.76 -16.78
CA LYS A 27 -13.73 -18.46 -17.06
C LYS A 27 -13.74 -17.52 -15.85
N ARG A 28 -13.90 -18.05 -14.61
CA ARG A 28 -13.74 -17.25 -13.40
C ARG A 28 -12.29 -16.83 -13.14
N ARG A 29 -11.30 -17.67 -13.54
CA ARG A 29 -9.88 -17.31 -13.52
C ARG A 29 -9.56 -16.26 -14.59
N ASP A 30 -10.12 -16.41 -15.78
CA ASP A 30 -9.93 -15.45 -16.89
C ASP A 30 -10.64 -14.12 -16.63
N LEU A 31 -11.75 -14.11 -15.87
CA LEU A 31 -12.41 -12.89 -15.39
C LEU A 31 -11.70 -12.26 -14.17
N LYS A 32 -11.06 -13.05 -13.29
CA LYS A 32 -10.19 -12.56 -12.21
C LYS A 32 -8.80 -12.13 -12.69
N GLY A 33 -8.39 -12.50 -13.90
CA GLY A 33 -7.12 -12.12 -14.50
C GLY A 33 -7.17 -10.90 -15.40
N ARG A 34 -8.31 -10.22 -15.51
CA ARG A 34 -8.42 -9.00 -16.29
C ARG A 34 -8.17 -7.81 -15.35
N ILE A 35 -6.95 -7.28 -15.39
CA ILE A 35 -6.62 -5.99 -14.81
C ILE A 35 -7.62 -4.98 -15.36
N MET A 36 -8.40 -4.35 -14.47
CA MET A 36 -9.29 -3.26 -14.85
C MET A 36 -8.66 -1.96 -14.39
N LEU A 37 -8.03 -1.26 -15.32
CA LEU A 37 -7.46 0.06 -15.08
C LEU A 37 -8.54 1.13 -15.27
N ILE A 38 -8.65 2.00 -14.28
CA ILE A 38 -9.45 3.20 -14.32
C ILE A 38 -8.50 4.36 -14.63
N HIS A 39 -8.80 5.11 -15.67
CA HIS A 39 -8.03 6.30 -16.05
C HIS A 39 -8.80 7.54 -15.64
N ILE A 40 -8.09 8.48 -15.02
CA ILE A 40 -8.56 9.82 -14.70
C ILE A 40 -7.55 10.83 -15.25
N LYS A 41 -7.98 12.01 -15.57
CA LYS A 41 -7.13 13.09 -16.10
C LYS A 41 -7.73 14.46 -15.81
N ASN A 42 -6.88 15.47 -15.77
CA ASN A 42 -7.24 16.87 -15.83
C ASN A 42 -6.53 17.56 -17.03
N GLU A 43 -6.35 18.86 -17.00
CA GLU A 43 -5.68 19.61 -18.07
C GLU A 43 -4.17 19.32 -18.16
N ASN A 44 -3.53 18.97 -17.02
CA ASN A 44 -2.08 18.84 -16.89
C ASN A 44 -1.63 17.40 -16.72
N GLU A 45 -2.39 16.60 -15.95
CA GLU A 45 -1.98 15.32 -15.40
C GLU A 45 -2.91 14.19 -15.83
N SER A 46 -2.39 12.98 -15.80
CA SER A 46 -3.21 11.76 -15.90
C SER A 46 -2.76 10.70 -14.87
N ALA A 47 -3.70 9.89 -14.43
CA ALA A 47 -3.43 8.79 -13.53
C ALA A 47 -4.19 7.52 -13.94
N ALA A 48 -3.63 6.36 -13.57
CA ALA A 48 -4.28 5.08 -13.75
C ALA A 48 -4.31 4.32 -12.40
N ILE A 49 -5.47 3.77 -12.09
CA ILE A 49 -5.72 3.02 -10.86
C ILE A 49 -6.16 1.61 -11.21
N ASP A 50 -5.47 0.59 -10.67
CA ASP A 50 -5.91 -0.81 -10.76
C ASP A 50 -7.02 -1.06 -9.74
N THR A 51 -8.11 -1.67 -10.16
CA THR A 51 -9.18 -2.07 -9.23
C THR A 51 -8.75 -3.16 -8.27
N LEU A 52 -7.73 -3.96 -8.61
CA LEU A 52 -7.08 -4.86 -7.67
C LEU A 52 -6.24 -4.06 -6.66
N GLY A 53 -6.64 -4.10 -5.41
CA GLY A 53 -6.00 -3.34 -4.33
C GLY A 53 -6.31 -1.84 -4.32
N ALA A 54 -7.11 -1.34 -5.27
CA ALA A 54 -7.29 0.10 -5.55
C ALA A 54 -5.92 0.81 -5.69
N GLU A 55 -4.94 0.15 -6.35
CA GLU A 55 -3.54 0.58 -6.41
C GLU A 55 -3.34 1.65 -7.48
N LEU A 56 -2.74 2.80 -7.12
CA LEU A 56 -2.27 3.78 -8.08
C LEU A 56 -1.08 3.19 -8.85
N VAL A 57 -1.22 3.03 -10.16
CA VAL A 57 -0.17 2.39 -11.00
C VAL A 57 0.46 3.35 -12.01
N SER A 58 -0.07 4.57 -12.14
CA SER A 58 0.48 5.62 -12.98
C SER A 58 0.07 6.98 -12.45
N PHE A 59 1.00 7.92 -12.42
CA PHE A 59 0.79 9.36 -12.25
C PHE A 59 1.76 10.06 -13.19
N MET A 60 1.23 10.56 -14.31
CA MET A 60 2.00 11.11 -15.40
C MET A 60 1.84 12.62 -15.44
N GLY A 61 2.97 13.33 -15.39
CA GLY A 61 3.05 14.76 -15.50
C GLY A 61 2.75 15.29 -16.89
N ASP A 62 2.61 16.60 -17.02
CA ASP A 62 2.32 17.29 -18.29
C ASP A 62 3.46 17.15 -19.32
N ASP A 63 4.68 16.93 -18.86
CA ASP A 63 5.86 16.66 -19.70
C ASP A 63 5.95 15.18 -20.15
N GLY A 64 5.01 14.34 -19.73
CA GLY A 64 4.95 12.90 -20.03
C GLY A 64 5.89 12.04 -19.19
N PHE A 65 6.46 12.56 -18.09
CA PHE A 65 7.22 11.75 -17.14
C PHE A 65 6.27 10.93 -16.25
N GLU A 66 6.57 9.64 -16.10
CA GLU A 66 5.84 8.74 -15.21
C GLU A 66 6.45 8.80 -13.81
N HIS A 67 5.74 9.41 -12.87
CA HIS A 67 6.23 9.58 -11.51
C HIS A 67 6.16 8.29 -10.69
N ILE A 68 5.15 7.43 -10.92
CA ILE A 68 4.98 6.20 -10.17
C ILE A 68 5.93 5.12 -10.70
N TRP A 69 6.60 4.41 -9.79
CA TRP A 69 7.39 3.22 -10.09
C TRP A 69 6.58 2.16 -10.86
N GLN A 70 7.15 1.62 -11.93
CA GLN A 70 6.42 0.77 -12.87
C GLN A 70 6.53 -0.74 -12.59
N GLY A 71 6.87 -1.12 -11.36
CA GLY A 71 6.74 -2.49 -10.88
C GLY A 71 7.71 -3.49 -11.52
N ASP A 72 8.94 -3.08 -11.89
CA ASP A 72 9.95 -4.02 -12.37
C ASP A 72 10.31 -5.00 -11.25
N LYS A 73 9.96 -6.27 -11.47
CA LYS A 73 10.16 -7.37 -10.51
C LYS A 73 11.62 -7.67 -10.21
N THR A 74 12.56 -7.13 -10.99
CA THR A 74 13.99 -7.18 -10.66
C THR A 74 14.26 -6.49 -9.32
N TYR A 75 13.49 -5.44 -9.01
CA TYR A 75 13.61 -4.65 -7.80
C TYR A 75 12.39 -4.84 -6.89
N TRP A 76 11.23 -4.38 -7.32
CA TRP A 76 9.98 -4.47 -6.59
C TRP A 76 8.78 -4.45 -7.54
N GLY A 77 7.91 -5.46 -7.45
CA GLY A 77 6.79 -5.67 -8.36
C GLY A 77 5.49 -4.92 -7.99
N GLY A 78 5.47 -4.07 -6.96
CA GLY A 78 4.35 -3.17 -6.63
C GLY A 78 4.57 -1.78 -7.20
N HIS A 79 3.56 -0.89 -7.06
CA HIS A 79 3.58 0.50 -7.52
C HIS A 79 3.30 1.46 -6.35
N ALA A 80 2.06 1.41 -5.81
CA ALA A 80 1.59 2.22 -4.69
C ALA A 80 0.52 1.46 -3.87
N PRO A 81 0.82 0.28 -3.31
CA PRO A 81 -0.19 -0.54 -2.65
C PRO A 81 -0.81 0.15 -1.43
N VAL A 82 -2.11 -0.11 -1.23
CA VAL A 82 -2.85 0.27 -0.02
C VAL A 82 -2.59 -0.75 1.08
N LEU A 83 -2.17 -0.27 2.25
CA LEU A 83 -1.79 -1.06 3.40
C LEU A 83 -2.95 -1.07 4.42
N PHE A 84 -3.65 -2.19 4.58
CA PHE A 84 -4.79 -2.34 5.49
C PHE A 84 -5.11 -3.83 5.75
N PRO A 85 -5.45 -4.24 6.98
CA PRO A 85 -5.58 -3.46 8.23
C PRO A 85 -4.29 -3.39 9.05
N ILE A 86 -3.16 -3.72 8.45
CA ILE A 86 -1.82 -3.61 9.05
C ILE A 86 -0.84 -2.95 8.09
N VAL A 87 0.16 -2.30 8.65
CA VAL A 87 1.37 -1.84 7.98
C VAL A 87 2.54 -2.76 8.41
N GLY A 88 3.40 -3.13 7.46
CA GLY A 88 4.51 -4.03 7.73
C GLY A 88 4.08 -5.47 8.02
N ALA A 89 4.94 -6.22 8.71
CA ALA A 89 4.75 -7.63 9.01
C ALA A 89 4.22 -7.86 10.44
N LEU A 90 3.52 -8.98 10.61
CA LEU A 90 3.23 -9.56 11.92
C LEU A 90 4.30 -10.61 12.26
N ARG A 91 4.57 -10.83 13.53
CA ARG A 91 5.41 -11.93 14.00
C ARG A 91 4.84 -13.26 13.49
N ASP A 92 5.66 -14.04 12.81
CA ASP A 92 5.27 -15.32 12.19
C ASP A 92 4.04 -15.23 11.27
N ASN A 93 3.76 -14.05 10.68
CA ASN A 93 2.57 -13.73 9.87
C ASN A 93 1.24 -14.05 10.57
N ARG A 94 1.17 -13.97 11.89
CA ARG A 94 -0.04 -14.24 12.67
C ARG A 94 -0.22 -13.25 13.82
N THR A 95 -1.44 -13.16 14.33
CA THR A 95 -1.77 -12.30 15.46
C THR A 95 -2.98 -12.84 16.21
N CYS A 96 -3.15 -12.41 17.47
CA CYS A 96 -4.29 -12.77 18.30
C CYS A 96 -5.29 -11.60 18.31
N ILE A 97 -6.49 -11.81 17.74
CA ILE A 97 -7.59 -10.84 17.68
C ILE A 97 -8.72 -11.35 18.58
N ASN A 98 -9.12 -10.59 19.60
CA ASN A 98 -10.18 -11.00 20.52
C ASN A 98 -9.98 -12.41 21.13
N GLY A 99 -8.73 -12.82 21.32
CA GLY A 99 -8.37 -14.13 21.89
C GLY A 99 -8.24 -15.29 20.89
N GLU A 100 -8.53 -15.06 19.60
CA GLU A 100 -8.41 -16.06 18.54
C GLU A 100 -7.24 -15.74 17.62
N TRP A 101 -6.57 -16.79 17.08
CA TRP A 101 -5.41 -16.62 16.21
C TRP A 101 -5.81 -16.53 14.74
N TYR A 102 -5.23 -15.54 14.03
CA TYR A 102 -5.41 -15.29 12.61
C TYR A 102 -4.07 -15.18 11.90
N GLU A 103 -3.99 -15.74 10.71
CA GLU A 103 -2.84 -15.56 9.82
C GLU A 103 -3.11 -14.37 8.89
N MET A 104 -2.17 -13.45 8.81
CA MET A 104 -2.25 -12.29 7.93
C MET A 104 -0.86 -11.96 7.41
N LYS A 105 -0.73 -11.82 6.11
CA LYS A 105 0.54 -11.51 5.45
C LYS A 105 0.90 -10.04 5.59
N ARG A 106 2.17 -9.73 5.37
CA ARG A 106 2.72 -8.37 5.35
C ARG A 106 1.81 -7.42 4.57
N HIS A 107 1.50 -6.27 5.16
CA HIS A 107 0.63 -5.21 4.65
C HIS A 107 -0.87 -5.55 4.57
N GLY A 108 -1.28 -6.67 5.13
CA GLY A 108 -2.70 -7.02 5.29
C GLY A 108 -3.40 -7.49 4.03
N VAL A 109 -4.71 -7.24 3.97
CA VAL A 109 -5.61 -7.89 3.01
C VAL A 109 -5.94 -7.02 1.79
N ALA A 110 -6.04 -5.68 1.95
CA ALA A 110 -6.62 -4.79 0.94
C ALA A 110 -5.95 -4.89 -0.44
N ARG A 111 -4.62 -4.95 -0.47
CA ARG A 111 -3.82 -5.03 -1.71
C ARG A 111 -4.06 -6.27 -2.57
N HIS A 112 -4.79 -7.26 -2.07
CA HIS A 112 -5.07 -8.53 -2.74
C HIS A 112 -6.55 -8.71 -3.12
N GLU A 113 -7.39 -7.73 -2.78
CA GLU A 113 -8.83 -7.77 -3.01
C GLU A 113 -9.23 -6.86 -4.17
N GLU A 114 -10.28 -7.27 -4.88
CA GLU A 114 -10.88 -6.49 -5.96
C GLU A 114 -11.81 -5.44 -5.37
N PHE A 115 -11.56 -4.17 -5.66
CA PHE A 115 -12.40 -3.05 -5.26
C PHE A 115 -13.46 -2.76 -6.34
N THR A 116 -14.61 -2.30 -5.88
CA THR A 116 -15.70 -1.86 -6.76
C THR A 116 -15.64 -0.35 -6.93
N VAL A 117 -15.66 0.13 -8.17
CA VAL A 117 -15.80 1.56 -8.47
C VAL A 117 -17.21 2.00 -8.05
N THR A 118 -17.30 2.97 -7.13
CA THR A 118 -18.56 3.54 -6.65
C THR A 118 -18.87 4.88 -7.28
N GLU A 119 -17.84 5.67 -7.58
CA GLU A 119 -17.95 6.95 -8.25
C GLU A 119 -16.76 7.17 -9.18
N GLN A 120 -16.98 7.86 -10.31
CA GLN A 120 -15.93 8.25 -11.25
C GLN A 120 -16.32 9.52 -12.00
N GLY A 121 -15.41 10.48 -12.08
CA GLY A 121 -15.44 11.64 -12.92
C GLY A 121 -14.31 11.65 -13.94
N GLU A 122 -14.04 12.80 -14.53
CA GLU A 122 -12.91 12.96 -15.44
C GLU A 122 -11.57 12.98 -14.67
N ASP A 123 -11.55 13.63 -13.51
CA ASP A 123 -10.39 13.92 -12.65
C ASP A 123 -10.41 13.19 -11.28
N TYR A 124 -11.38 12.32 -11.05
CA TYR A 124 -11.45 11.55 -9.81
C TYR A 124 -12.05 10.16 -9.99
N VAL A 125 -11.72 9.27 -9.04
CA VAL A 125 -12.36 7.96 -8.89
C VAL A 125 -12.43 7.58 -7.43
N THR A 126 -13.53 6.93 -7.04
CA THR A 126 -13.73 6.34 -5.70
C THR A 126 -13.99 4.85 -5.85
N LEU A 127 -13.19 4.06 -5.12
CA LEU A 127 -13.28 2.61 -5.08
C LEU A 127 -13.56 2.13 -3.66
N GLN A 128 -14.29 1.03 -3.53
CA GLN A 128 -14.71 0.51 -2.23
C GLN A 128 -14.47 -1.00 -2.13
N LEU A 129 -13.92 -1.42 -0.99
CA LEU A 129 -13.84 -2.80 -0.53
C LEU A 129 -14.72 -2.96 0.70
N THR A 130 -15.66 -3.91 0.66
CA THR A 130 -16.42 -4.35 1.83
C THR A 130 -15.86 -5.68 2.30
N ALA A 131 -15.82 -5.91 3.61
CA ALA A 131 -15.45 -7.20 4.18
C ALA A 131 -16.20 -8.36 3.50
N ASN A 132 -15.47 -9.41 3.19
CA ASN A 132 -15.99 -10.62 2.55
C ASN A 132 -15.51 -11.88 3.29
N GLU A 133 -15.95 -13.06 2.88
CA GLU A 133 -15.58 -14.33 3.52
C GLU A 133 -14.04 -14.59 3.51
N GLU A 134 -13.31 -14.11 2.49
CA GLU A 134 -11.86 -14.29 2.42
C GLU A 134 -11.12 -13.32 3.33
N THR A 135 -11.54 -12.05 3.37
CA THR A 135 -10.95 -11.07 4.28
C THR A 135 -11.20 -11.42 5.74
N LYS A 136 -12.39 -11.96 6.07
CA LYS A 136 -12.74 -12.37 7.44
C LYS A 136 -11.95 -13.55 7.97
N LYS A 137 -11.37 -14.37 7.11
CA LYS A 137 -10.44 -15.45 7.54
C LYS A 137 -9.14 -14.90 8.13
N GLN A 138 -8.77 -13.68 7.77
CA GLN A 138 -7.54 -13.01 8.19
C GLN A 138 -7.82 -11.88 9.18
N TYR A 139 -8.91 -11.14 8.97
CA TYR A 139 -9.31 -9.97 9.74
C TYR A 139 -10.82 -10.04 10.01
N PRO A 140 -11.25 -10.54 11.20
CA PRO A 140 -12.62 -10.98 11.48
C PRO A 140 -13.55 -9.82 11.87
N PHE A 141 -13.57 -8.78 11.05
CA PHE A 141 -14.42 -7.60 11.22
C PHE A 141 -15.23 -7.31 9.97
N ASP A 142 -16.43 -6.76 10.15
CA ASP A 142 -17.18 -6.12 9.09
C ASP A 142 -16.68 -4.69 8.93
N PHE A 143 -15.99 -4.42 7.82
CA PHE A 143 -15.44 -3.10 7.49
C PHE A 143 -15.90 -2.64 6.11
N VAL A 144 -15.84 -1.34 5.89
CA VAL A 144 -15.86 -0.72 4.57
C VAL A 144 -14.60 0.13 4.44
N LEU A 145 -13.75 -0.20 3.47
CA LEU A 145 -12.60 0.60 3.09
C LEU A 145 -12.89 1.29 1.76
N THR A 146 -12.86 2.62 1.77
CA THR A 146 -13.00 3.44 0.56
C THR A 146 -11.67 4.10 0.26
N VAL A 147 -11.25 4.02 -1.00
CA VAL A 147 -10.05 4.70 -1.52
C VAL A 147 -10.50 5.62 -2.65
N SER A 148 -10.19 6.89 -2.52
CA SER A 148 -10.52 7.90 -3.52
C SER A 148 -9.25 8.60 -4.01
N TYR A 149 -9.21 8.84 -5.31
CA TYR A 149 -8.14 9.57 -6.00
C TYR A 149 -8.71 10.82 -6.65
N TYR A 150 -8.02 11.95 -6.48
CA TYR A 150 -8.41 13.24 -7.05
C TYR A 150 -7.19 13.89 -7.70
N LEU A 151 -7.31 14.29 -8.98
CA LEU A 151 -6.32 15.12 -9.65
C LEU A 151 -6.70 16.59 -9.53
N THR A 152 -5.79 17.45 -9.06
CA THR A 152 -6.02 18.89 -8.90
C THR A 152 -4.75 19.65 -9.25
N GLY A 153 -4.79 20.40 -10.36
CA GLY A 153 -3.59 21.06 -10.87
C GLY A 153 -2.52 20.03 -11.21
N SER A 154 -1.31 20.17 -10.65
CA SER A 154 -0.18 19.24 -10.78
C SER A 154 -0.05 18.32 -9.56
N SER A 155 -1.17 17.82 -9.04
CA SER A 155 -1.16 16.95 -7.85
C SER A 155 -2.19 15.84 -7.91
N ILE A 156 -1.88 14.75 -7.20
CA ILE A 156 -2.81 13.65 -6.93
C ILE A 156 -2.99 13.47 -5.44
N THR A 157 -4.24 13.48 -4.97
CA THR A 157 -4.61 13.16 -3.59
C THR A 157 -5.12 11.74 -3.50
N THR A 158 -4.56 10.95 -2.60
CA THR A 158 -5.06 9.64 -2.18
C THR A 158 -5.76 9.81 -0.84
N LYS A 159 -7.06 9.50 -0.79
CA LYS A 159 -7.86 9.57 0.44
C LYS A 159 -8.37 8.18 0.81
N PHE A 160 -8.16 7.80 2.06
CA PHE A 160 -8.69 6.60 2.68
C PHE A 160 -9.84 6.96 3.63
N THR A 161 -10.95 6.23 3.55
CA THR A 161 -12.01 6.26 4.55
C THR A 161 -12.21 4.84 5.06
N VAL A 162 -11.96 4.63 6.35
CA VAL A 162 -12.15 3.35 7.03
C VAL A 162 -13.38 3.45 7.90
N LYS A 163 -14.37 2.57 7.67
CA LYS A 163 -15.60 2.50 8.44
C LYS A 163 -15.71 1.17 9.16
N ASN A 164 -16.01 1.23 10.45
CA ASN A 164 -16.41 0.06 11.23
C ASN A 164 -17.90 -0.24 10.98
N ALA A 165 -18.18 -1.27 10.20
CA ALA A 165 -19.54 -1.77 9.96
C ALA A 165 -19.90 -2.96 10.88
N ASP A 166 -18.99 -3.34 11.79
CA ASP A 166 -19.18 -4.39 12.79
C ASP A 166 -19.94 -3.88 14.01
N THR A 167 -20.33 -4.80 14.89
CA THR A 167 -21.02 -4.54 16.18
C THR A 167 -20.04 -4.40 17.35
N LYS A 168 -18.73 -4.56 17.12
CA LYS A 168 -17.64 -4.50 18.12
C LYS A 168 -16.58 -3.49 17.72
N PRO A 169 -15.75 -3.00 18.65
CA PRO A 169 -14.62 -2.14 18.32
C PRO A 169 -13.68 -2.81 17.32
N MET A 170 -13.24 -2.06 16.31
CA MET A 170 -12.44 -2.53 15.19
C MET A 170 -11.06 -1.87 15.20
N PRO A 171 -9.99 -2.59 15.59
CA PRO A 171 -8.62 -2.11 15.54
C PRO A 171 -8.05 -2.21 14.11
N PHE A 172 -7.33 -1.19 13.64
CA PHE A 172 -6.71 -1.17 12.32
C PHE A 172 -5.50 -0.24 12.26
N CYS A 173 -4.63 -0.49 11.28
CA CYS A 173 -3.71 0.48 10.73
C CYS A 173 -4.01 0.69 9.25
N ILE A 174 -3.64 1.87 8.72
CA ILE A 174 -3.75 2.20 7.31
C ILE A 174 -2.53 2.98 6.85
N GLY A 175 -2.16 2.83 5.58
CA GLY A 175 -1.11 3.60 4.96
C GLY A 175 -1.09 3.46 3.45
N GLY A 176 -0.31 4.34 2.82
CA GLY A 176 0.08 4.26 1.42
C GLY A 176 1.54 3.81 1.28
N HIS A 177 1.88 3.30 0.11
CA HIS A 177 3.24 2.87 -0.21
C HIS A 177 3.62 3.24 -1.65
N PRO A 178 3.41 4.53 -2.07
CA PRO A 178 3.77 4.93 -3.42
C PRO A 178 5.28 4.98 -3.62
N GLY A 179 5.76 4.27 -4.64
CA GLY A 179 7.13 4.35 -5.14
C GLY A 179 7.23 5.38 -6.26
N PHE A 180 8.26 6.22 -6.25
CA PHE A 180 8.48 7.27 -7.22
C PHE A 180 9.74 7.01 -8.03
N ASN A 181 9.62 7.09 -9.35
CA ASN A 181 10.74 6.93 -10.27
C ASN A 181 11.77 8.03 -10.09
N ILE A 182 13.04 7.65 -9.99
CA ILE A 182 14.20 8.51 -10.13
C ILE A 182 15.31 7.74 -10.87
N PRO A 183 16.17 8.42 -11.67
CA PRO A 183 16.17 9.87 -11.94
C PRO A 183 15.04 10.31 -12.88
N ILE A 184 14.65 11.57 -12.79
CA ILE A 184 13.65 12.20 -13.70
C ILE A 184 14.34 12.64 -14.99
N GLN A 185 15.55 13.17 -14.92
CA GLN A 185 16.33 13.59 -16.08
C GLN A 185 17.36 12.50 -16.47
N SER A 186 17.57 12.34 -17.76
CA SER A 186 18.43 11.26 -18.29
C SER A 186 19.92 11.42 -18.00
N ASP A 187 20.37 12.59 -17.59
CA ASP A 187 21.75 12.93 -17.21
C ASP A 187 21.96 12.95 -15.68
N GLU A 188 20.94 12.64 -14.90
CA GLU A 188 20.99 12.49 -13.44
C GLU A 188 21.15 11.02 -13.03
N VAL A 189 21.60 10.81 -11.79
CA VAL A 189 21.67 9.50 -11.13
C VAL A 189 20.93 9.53 -9.80
N PHE A 190 20.69 8.37 -9.17
CA PHE A 190 19.99 8.22 -7.90
C PHE A 190 20.58 9.11 -6.79
N GLU A 191 21.92 9.21 -6.72
CA GLU A 191 22.65 10.00 -5.74
C GLU A 191 22.58 11.52 -5.97
N ASP A 192 22.00 11.97 -7.08
CA ASP A 192 21.76 13.41 -7.31
C ASP A 192 20.51 13.92 -6.61
N TYR A 193 19.74 13.04 -5.97
CA TYR A 193 18.49 13.37 -5.29
C TYR A 193 18.68 13.47 -3.79
N ASP A 194 17.81 14.27 -3.16
CA ASP A 194 17.67 14.40 -1.72
C ASP A 194 16.25 14.13 -1.26
N ILE A 195 16.11 13.61 -0.05
CA ILE A 195 14.90 13.73 0.75
C ILE A 195 15.00 15.03 1.55
N VAL A 196 14.03 15.91 1.39
CA VAL A 196 14.00 17.22 2.07
C VAL A 196 12.72 17.38 2.86
N PHE A 197 12.86 17.46 4.17
CA PHE A 197 11.76 17.74 5.08
C PHE A 197 11.44 19.24 5.11
N GLU A 198 10.21 19.60 5.48
CA GLU A 198 9.76 20.98 5.62
C GLU A 198 10.48 21.71 6.78
N GLU A 199 10.64 21.00 7.88
CA GLU A 199 11.27 21.47 9.11
C GLU A 199 12.49 20.60 9.45
N LYS A 200 13.36 21.11 10.32
CA LYS A 200 14.44 20.30 10.86
C LYS A 200 13.93 19.23 11.80
N GLU A 201 14.50 18.06 11.67
CA GLU A 201 14.14 16.86 12.42
C GLU A 201 15.29 16.41 13.32
N ASP A 202 14.91 15.88 14.48
CA ASP A 202 15.81 15.16 15.39
C ASP A 202 15.22 13.75 15.59
N GLN A 203 15.66 12.80 14.78
CA GLN A 203 15.02 11.49 14.63
C GLN A 203 16.02 10.34 14.71
N LYS A 204 15.61 9.28 15.40
CA LYS A 204 16.33 7.99 15.44
C LYS A 204 15.44 6.92 14.86
N CYS A 205 15.71 6.58 13.59
CA CYS A 205 14.98 5.53 12.91
C CYS A 205 15.31 4.17 13.52
N PRO A 206 14.32 3.38 13.92
CA PRO A 206 14.53 2.02 14.44
C PRO A 206 15.09 1.08 13.36
N THR A 207 15.66 -0.04 13.78
CA THR A 207 16.12 -1.09 12.87
C THR A 207 14.98 -2.03 12.53
N LEU A 208 14.85 -2.40 11.25
CA LEU A 208 14.05 -3.56 10.85
C LEU A 208 14.93 -4.80 10.82
N ASP A 209 14.46 -5.89 11.44
CA ASP A 209 15.11 -7.18 11.38
C ASP A 209 14.81 -7.84 10.03
N MET A 210 15.86 -8.07 9.23
CA MET A 210 15.75 -8.61 7.86
C MET A 210 15.28 -10.08 7.83
N GLU A 211 15.41 -10.84 8.94
CA GLU A 211 15.01 -12.24 8.99
C GLU A 211 13.51 -12.40 9.25
N ASN A 212 12.96 -11.60 10.17
CA ASN A 212 11.57 -11.72 10.61
C ASN A 212 10.70 -10.49 10.27
N CYS A 213 11.30 -9.43 9.71
CA CYS A 213 10.64 -8.17 9.36
C CYS A 213 9.97 -7.46 10.54
N LEU A 214 10.46 -7.67 11.76
CA LEU A 214 10.02 -6.98 12.98
C LEU A 214 10.79 -5.67 13.13
N ILE A 215 10.14 -4.67 13.75
CA ILE A 215 10.79 -3.40 14.07
C ILE A 215 11.40 -3.46 15.47
N ASP A 216 12.65 -3.02 15.64
CA ASP A 216 13.35 -2.98 16.92
C ASP A 216 13.62 -1.52 17.32
N PHE A 217 12.76 -0.98 18.18
CA PHE A 217 12.86 0.39 18.67
C PHE A 217 14.05 0.64 19.63
N GLU A 218 14.70 -0.43 20.11
CA GLU A 218 15.91 -0.31 20.96
C GLU A 218 17.20 -0.21 20.13
N LYS A 219 17.12 -0.40 18.81
CA LYS A 219 18.26 -0.31 17.90
C LYS A 219 18.03 0.74 16.85
N THR A 220 19.02 1.59 16.63
CA THR A 220 18.99 2.66 15.64
C THR A 220 19.65 2.20 14.34
N ASN A 221 18.92 2.36 13.22
CA ASN A 221 19.43 2.14 11.87
C ASN A 221 20.00 3.41 11.25
N PHE A 222 19.34 4.55 11.49
CA PHE A 222 19.66 5.85 10.92
C PHE A 222 19.34 6.96 11.93
N GLU A 223 20.14 8.02 11.94
CA GLU A 223 19.91 9.21 12.77
C GLU A 223 19.90 10.47 11.91
N LEU A 224 18.94 11.34 12.16
CA LEU A 224 18.86 12.70 11.64
C LEU A 224 18.95 13.64 12.83
N ASP A 225 19.97 14.50 12.89
CA ASP A 225 20.31 15.36 14.03
C ASP A 225 20.23 16.84 13.60
N ASP A 226 19.17 17.54 14.04
CA ASP A 226 18.87 18.95 13.71
C ASP A 226 19.03 19.26 12.21
N ALA A 227 18.56 18.35 11.35
CA ALA A 227 18.71 18.43 9.90
C ALA A 227 17.36 18.24 9.18
N ASP A 228 17.26 18.86 8.02
CA ASP A 228 16.07 18.77 7.15
C ASP A 228 16.30 17.98 5.86
N THR A 229 17.54 17.54 5.62
CA THR A 229 17.94 16.97 4.33
C THR A 229 18.71 15.66 4.51
N ILE A 230 18.31 14.64 3.74
CA ILE A 230 19.00 13.35 3.63
C ILE A 230 19.47 13.19 2.18
N PRO A 231 20.76 13.33 1.88
CA PRO A 231 21.30 13.00 0.56
C PRO A 231 21.09 11.52 0.26
N LEU A 232 20.50 11.20 -0.89
CA LEU A 232 20.22 9.81 -1.25
C LEU A 232 21.50 9.03 -1.55
N GLN A 233 21.51 7.82 -1.03
CA GLN A 233 22.45 6.75 -1.36
C GLN A 233 21.71 5.43 -1.26
N HIS A 234 21.94 4.49 -2.17
CA HIS A 234 21.32 3.16 -2.11
C HIS A 234 21.57 2.45 -0.78
N SER A 235 22.74 2.65 -0.17
CA SER A 235 23.13 2.05 1.10
C SER A 235 22.23 2.41 2.30
N LEU A 236 21.46 3.50 2.22
CA LEU A 236 20.46 3.86 3.23
C LEU A 236 19.39 2.77 3.40
N PHE A 237 19.10 2.02 2.32
CA PHE A 237 18.00 1.06 2.24
C PHE A 237 18.46 -0.41 2.32
N TYR A 238 19.74 -0.68 2.51
CA TYR A 238 20.26 -2.06 2.61
C TYR A 238 19.79 -2.81 3.87
N LYS A 239 19.21 -2.09 4.81
CA LYS A 239 18.60 -2.63 6.04
C LYS A 239 17.10 -2.34 6.13
N ASP A 240 16.40 -2.35 4.96
CA ASP A 240 14.97 -2.01 4.84
C ASP A 240 14.70 -0.50 4.99
N ALA A 241 13.47 -0.10 5.29
CA ALA A 241 13.00 1.27 5.33
C ALA A 241 13.63 2.10 6.48
N LEU A 242 13.79 3.39 6.24
CA LEU A 242 13.94 4.39 7.29
C LEU A 242 12.54 4.71 7.82
N VAL A 243 12.30 4.49 9.10
CA VAL A 243 10.99 4.71 9.73
C VAL A 243 11.06 5.90 10.68
N PHE A 244 10.32 6.94 10.34
CA PHE A 244 10.21 8.17 11.13
C PHE A 244 8.88 8.18 11.88
N GLU A 245 8.89 8.66 13.11
CA GLU A 245 7.68 8.77 13.94
C GLU A 245 7.58 10.18 14.55
N ASN A 246 6.37 10.76 14.49
CA ASN A 246 6.09 12.07 15.07
C ASN A 246 7.04 13.18 14.57
N LEU A 247 7.21 13.25 13.25
CA LEU A 247 7.94 14.33 12.59
C LEU A 247 7.35 15.69 12.93
N ASN A 248 8.20 16.74 12.96
CA ASN A 248 7.75 18.13 12.97
C ASN A 248 7.13 18.51 11.64
N SER A 249 7.68 17.96 10.55
CA SER A 249 7.24 18.17 9.18
C SER A 249 5.93 17.46 8.87
N THR A 250 5.10 18.10 8.07
CA THR A 250 3.91 17.51 7.43
C THR A 250 4.09 17.33 5.93
N CYS A 251 5.21 17.81 5.43
CA CYS A 251 5.63 17.72 4.02
C CYS A 251 7.04 17.13 3.91
N VAL A 252 7.26 16.34 2.85
CA VAL A 252 8.58 15.83 2.46
C VAL A 252 8.72 15.89 0.94
N SER A 253 9.88 16.27 0.46
CA SER A 253 10.20 16.27 -0.98
C SER A 253 11.27 15.25 -1.30
N LEU A 254 11.11 14.57 -2.43
CA LEU A 254 12.14 13.80 -3.12
C LEU A 254 12.51 14.59 -4.37
N LYS A 255 13.67 15.24 -4.40
CA LYS A 255 14.02 16.16 -5.49
C LYS A 255 15.49 16.13 -5.87
N SER A 256 15.75 16.40 -7.14
CA SER A 256 17.11 16.54 -7.68
C SER A 256 17.79 17.83 -7.19
N ARG A 257 19.06 17.71 -6.78
CA ARG A 257 19.94 18.87 -6.52
C ARG A 257 20.32 19.62 -7.80
N GLN A 258 20.27 18.93 -8.96
CA GLN A 258 20.68 19.51 -10.24
C GLN A 258 19.54 20.29 -10.90
N SER A 259 18.43 19.62 -11.17
CA SER A 259 17.27 20.22 -11.87
C SER A 259 16.26 20.88 -10.92
N GLY A 260 16.25 20.48 -9.65
CA GLY A 260 15.20 20.87 -8.70
C GLY A 260 13.88 20.11 -8.87
N ARG A 261 13.78 19.26 -9.89
CA ARG A 261 12.58 18.44 -10.18
C ARG A 261 12.45 17.29 -9.20
N GLY A 262 11.20 16.90 -8.97
CA GLY A 262 10.90 15.83 -8.03
C GLY A 262 9.42 15.67 -7.77
N VAL A 263 9.13 15.10 -6.59
CA VAL A 263 7.79 15.07 -6.02
C VAL A 263 7.85 15.62 -4.59
N MET A 264 6.78 16.27 -4.17
CA MET A 264 6.54 16.65 -2.79
C MET A 264 5.30 15.92 -2.28
N MET A 265 5.38 15.34 -1.08
CA MET A 265 4.25 14.68 -0.44
C MET A 265 3.85 15.46 0.81
N GLU A 266 2.58 15.86 0.86
CA GLU A 266 1.90 16.31 2.08
C GLU A 266 1.22 15.10 2.72
N PHE A 267 1.50 14.82 4.01
CA PHE A 267 1.03 13.64 4.74
C PHE A 267 0.44 13.96 6.12
N SER A 268 -0.09 15.15 6.27
CA SER A 268 -0.72 15.57 7.53
C SER A 268 -1.75 14.55 8.04
N GLY A 269 -1.69 14.24 9.33
CA GLY A 269 -2.57 13.24 9.97
C GLY A 269 -2.00 11.80 10.01
N PHE A 270 -0.88 11.54 9.34
CA PHE A 270 -0.12 10.31 9.51
C PHE A 270 1.02 10.52 10.52
N PRO A 271 1.06 9.74 11.64
CA PRO A 271 2.10 9.89 12.66
C PRO A 271 3.44 9.27 12.26
N MET A 272 3.47 8.50 11.19
CA MET A 272 4.67 7.81 10.72
C MET A 272 4.88 8.03 9.23
N LEU A 273 6.15 8.09 8.84
CA LEU A 273 6.61 8.11 7.46
C LEU A 273 7.68 7.04 7.27
N GLY A 274 7.45 6.10 6.38
CA GLY A 274 8.48 5.20 5.86
C GLY A 274 9.13 5.79 4.63
N ILE A 275 10.46 5.68 4.51
CA ILE A 275 11.19 6.00 3.28
C ILE A 275 11.97 4.77 2.89
N TRP A 276 11.73 4.26 1.68
CA TRP A 276 12.26 2.96 1.28
C TRP A 276 12.64 2.90 -0.20
N SER A 277 13.63 2.08 -0.48
CA SER A 277 13.98 1.58 -1.82
C SER A 277 14.44 0.13 -1.73
N ALA A 278 14.51 -0.56 -2.86
CA ALA A 278 14.98 -1.94 -2.88
C ALA A 278 16.49 -2.02 -2.56
N ALA A 279 16.86 -2.99 -1.72
CA ALA A 279 18.26 -3.21 -1.29
C ALA A 279 19.20 -3.66 -2.41
N ASN A 280 18.71 -3.87 -3.62
CA ASN A 280 19.46 -4.18 -4.84
C ASN A 280 19.50 -3.00 -5.81
N ASP A 281 19.56 -1.78 -5.29
CA ASP A 281 19.79 -0.53 -6.02
C ASP A 281 18.65 -0.20 -7.01
N GLY A 282 17.39 -0.29 -6.54
CA GLY A 282 16.22 0.07 -7.34
C GLY A 282 16.21 1.57 -7.70
N PRO A 283 15.87 1.93 -8.96
CA PRO A 283 15.84 3.33 -9.42
C PRO A 283 14.52 4.02 -9.03
N TYR A 284 14.17 3.98 -7.76
CA TYR A 284 12.97 4.60 -7.19
C TYR A 284 13.12 4.79 -5.68
N VAL A 285 12.29 5.64 -5.11
CA VAL A 285 12.12 5.79 -3.66
C VAL A 285 10.64 5.79 -3.33
N ALA A 286 10.22 5.00 -2.35
CA ALA A 286 8.88 5.05 -1.78
C ALA A 286 8.85 6.05 -0.63
N LEU A 287 7.80 6.89 -0.60
CA LEU A 287 7.44 7.76 0.51
C LEU A 287 6.11 7.25 1.08
N GLU A 288 6.12 6.75 2.30
CA GLU A 288 5.08 5.89 2.82
C GLU A 288 4.42 6.47 4.08
N PRO A 289 3.30 7.20 3.97
CA PRO A 289 2.57 7.70 5.14
C PRO A 289 1.78 6.59 5.82
N TRP A 290 2.00 6.39 7.15
CA TRP A 290 1.41 5.29 7.92
C TRP A 290 0.76 5.75 9.23
N THR A 291 -0.26 5.00 9.69
CA THR A 291 -0.79 5.15 11.05
C THR A 291 -0.16 4.22 12.08
N GLY A 292 0.58 3.21 11.66
CA GLY A 292 1.27 2.23 12.48
C GLY A 292 2.36 1.53 11.67
N CYS A 293 3.05 0.56 12.25
CA CYS A 293 4.21 -0.11 11.65
C CYS A 293 4.17 -1.64 11.83
N ALA A 294 5.24 -2.33 11.40
CA ALA A 294 5.45 -3.75 11.66
C ALA A 294 5.40 -4.05 13.17
N THR A 295 5.12 -5.31 13.52
CA THR A 295 5.18 -5.76 14.92
C THR A 295 6.56 -5.46 15.51
N ALA A 296 6.59 -4.82 16.69
CA ALA A 296 7.84 -4.54 17.37
C ALA A 296 8.41 -5.81 18.05
N VAL A 297 9.74 -5.89 18.13
CA VAL A 297 10.43 -6.97 18.86
C VAL A 297 9.97 -7.00 20.32
N GLN A 298 9.72 -5.82 20.90
CA GLN A 298 9.36 -5.62 22.30
C GLN A 298 7.88 -5.85 22.60
N GLU A 299 7.00 -5.92 21.57
CA GLU A 299 5.56 -6.11 21.78
C GLU A 299 5.14 -7.59 21.66
N GLY A 300 3.95 -7.91 22.19
CA GLY A 300 3.33 -9.23 22.03
C GLY A 300 2.49 -9.30 20.73
N ASP A 301 1.74 -10.40 20.60
CA ASP A 301 1.00 -10.72 19.39
C ASP A 301 -0.49 -10.31 19.46
N VAL A 302 -0.88 -9.57 20.49
CA VAL A 302 -2.26 -9.06 20.63
C VAL A 302 -2.48 -7.91 19.68
N PHE A 303 -3.35 -8.10 18.68
CA PHE A 303 -3.57 -7.18 17.56
C PHE A 303 -3.95 -5.77 18.02
N GLU A 304 -4.87 -5.70 18.99
CA GLU A 304 -5.41 -4.45 19.55
C GLU A 304 -4.34 -3.60 20.29
N LYS A 305 -3.21 -4.23 20.63
CA LYS A 305 -2.11 -3.61 21.39
C LYS A 305 -0.88 -3.27 20.55
N LYS A 306 -0.94 -3.51 19.24
CA LYS A 306 0.16 -3.17 18.35
C LYS A 306 0.43 -1.67 18.34
N HIS A 307 1.71 -1.32 18.20
CA HIS A 307 2.14 0.07 18.08
C HIS A 307 1.43 0.79 16.93
N GLY A 308 0.91 2.00 17.20
CA GLY A 308 0.19 2.82 16.21
C GLY A 308 -1.23 2.35 15.86
N MET A 309 -1.74 1.27 16.49
CA MET A 309 -3.08 0.75 16.22
C MET A 309 -4.16 1.80 16.54
N ARG A 310 -5.07 2.02 15.59
CA ARG A 310 -6.26 2.84 15.73
C ARG A 310 -7.45 1.94 16.05
N THR A 311 -8.49 2.47 16.68
CA THR A 311 -9.71 1.74 16.98
C THR A 311 -10.93 2.58 16.67
N LEU A 312 -11.85 2.03 15.87
CA LEU A 312 -13.18 2.62 15.60
C LEU A 312 -14.24 1.89 16.40
N GLN A 313 -15.14 2.64 17.04
CA GLN A 313 -16.34 2.06 17.63
C GLN A 313 -17.34 1.64 16.55
N PRO A 314 -18.33 0.79 16.85
CA PRO A 314 -19.36 0.41 15.89
C PRO A 314 -20.01 1.62 15.22
N GLY A 315 -20.01 1.65 13.89
CA GLY A 315 -20.59 2.71 13.08
C GLY A 315 -19.68 3.95 12.89
N GLU A 316 -18.56 4.05 13.61
CA GLU A 316 -17.60 5.14 13.39
C GLU A 316 -16.81 4.96 12.10
N GLU A 317 -16.30 6.08 11.60
CA GLU A 317 -15.39 6.15 10.46
C GLU A 317 -14.23 7.11 10.72
N ALA A 318 -13.09 6.87 10.07
CA ALA A 318 -11.93 7.72 10.10
C ALA A 318 -11.42 7.97 8.69
N GLU A 319 -10.89 9.17 8.46
CA GLU A 319 -10.33 9.60 7.19
C GLU A 319 -8.85 9.92 7.32
N TYR A 320 -8.08 9.54 6.30
CA TYR A 320 -6.66 9.85 6.15
C TYR A 320 -6.42 10.22 4.69
N ALA A 321 -5.58 11.20 4.43
CA ALA A 321 -5.23 11.56 3.07
C ALA A 321 -3.78 12.01 2.99
N TYR A 322 -3.16 11.75 1.85
CA TYR A 322 -1.89 12.36 1.45
C TYR A 322 -2.00 12.88 0.03
N THR A 323 -1.25 13.94 -0.26
CA THR A 323 -1.23 14.55 -1.59
C THR A 323 0.18 14.58 -2.12
N VAL A 324 0.36 14.15 -3.35
CA VAL A 324 1.63 14.18 -4.06
C VAL A 324 1.56 15.27 -5.13
N PHE A 325 2.52 16.19 -5.10
CA PHE A 325 2.69 17.27 -6.06
C PHE A 325 3.89 16.98 -6.94
N GLU A 326 3.78 17.20 -8.23
CA GLU A 326 4.93 17.35 -9.12
C GLU A 326 5.60 18.71 -8.85
N ILE A 327 6.94 18.72 -8.74
CA ILE A 327 7.75 19.92 -8.48
C ILE A 327 8.93 20.02 -9.42
#